data_760306c55c0ea444c2a6e6f490f3a141
#
_entry.id   760306c55c0ea444c2a6e6f490f3a141
#
_cell.length_a   1.000
_cell.length_b   1.000
_cell.length_c   1.000
_cell.angle_alpha   90.00
_cell.angle_beta   90.00
_cell.angle_gamma   90.00
#
_symmetry.space_group_name_H-M   'P 1'
#
loop_
_entity.id
_entity.type
_entity.pdbx_description
1 polymer ?
#
loop_
_entity_poly.entity_id
_entity_poly.type
_entity_poly.pdbx_seq_one_letter_code
_entity_poly.pdbx_strand_id
1 'polypeptide(L)'
;SEGGRVVLKPNLIRHFNPGEGSVESVVTHGAFLRVVADYAWLAVGRNGSVVIAEAPQQDCKWAIVSEYAGIDRLVDHFARMGLTLEVVDIRREEVDLVDGIIVGRVTLPGDPAGYRVVDLGDLSFFSESGLDAKRFRGADYDPGPTSEHHSNGRNEYLISETVLSSDLVINLPKLKTHKKTGVTLALKNLVGINGDKNWLPHHTLGNPEE
;
A
#
# COMPACT_ATOMS: atom_id res chain seq x y z
N SER A 1 17.32 -8.24 14.31
CA SER A 1 17.92 -8.38 15.66
C SER A 1 16.82 -8.59 16.69
N GLU A 2 17.16 -9.27 17.79
CA GLU A 2 16.24 -9.42 18.92
C GLU A 2 15.75 -8.03 19.38
N GLY A 3 14.42 -7.89 19.63
CA GLY A 3 13.81 -6.63 19.99
C GLY A 3 13.50 -5.69 18.81
N GLY A 4 13.80 -6.08 17.57
CA GLY A 4 13.55 -5.27 16.39
C GLY A 4 12.08 -5.23 15.97
N ARG A 5 11.73 -4.29 15.07
CA ARG A 5 10.41 -4.14 14.45
C ARG A 5 10.45 -4.60 13.01
N VAL A 6 9.60 -5.57 12.66
CA VAL A 6 9.45 -6.08 11.29
C VAL A 6 8.08 -5.71 10.74
N VAL A 7 8.06 -5.08 9.58
CA VAL A 7 6.83 -4.83 8.82
C VAL A 7 6.67 -5.86 7.72
N LEU A 8 5.55 -6.55 7.69
CA LEU A 8 5.10 -7.39 6.59
C LEU A 8 4.20 -6.56 5.68
N LYS A 9 4.63 -6.36 4.44
CA LYS A 9 3.91 -5.59 3.44
C LYS A 9 3.27 -6.52 2.41
N PRO A 10 2.03 -7.02 2.64
CA PRO A 10 1.32 -7.84 1.65
C PRO A 10 0.86 -7.01 0.45
N ASN A 11 0.23 -7.66 -0.52
CA ASN A 11 -0.57 -7.05 -1.56
C ASN A 11 -2.05 -7.35 -1.28
N LEU A 12 -2.79 -6.38 -0.75
CA LEU A 12 -4.22 -6.49 -0.44
C LEU A 12 -5.07 -5.58 -1.34
N ILE A 13 -4.63 -5.30 -2.50
CA ILE A 13 -5.09 -4.26 -3.43
C ILE A 13 -6.60 -3.98 -3.43
N ARG A 14 -7.45 -5.02 -3.42
CA ARG A 14 -8.91 -4.92 -3.46
C ARG A 14 -9.58 -6.11 -2.79
N HIS A 15 -10.79 -5.90 -2.29
CA HIS A 15 -11.65 -6.93 -1.71
C HIS A 15 -12.43 -7.75 -2.77
N PHE A 16 -12.25 -7.45 -4.05
CA PHE A 16 -12.83 -8.18 -5.17
C PHE A 16 -11.83 -8.32 -6.32
N ASN A 17 -12.08 -9.28 -7.21
CA ASN A 17 -11.36 -9.40 -8.47
C ASN A 17 -12.18 -8.71 -9.57
N PRO A 18 -11.65 -7.70 -10.27
CA PRO A 18 -12.37 -7.04 -11.37
C PRO A 18 -12.58 -7.93 -12.61
N GLY A 19 -11.89 -9.09 -12.66
CA GLY A 19 -12.16 -10.16 -13.64
C GLY A 19 -13.08 -11.22 -13.03
N GLU A 20 -13.24 -12.34 -13.73
CA GLU A 20 -14.11 -13.46 -13.30
C GLU A 20 -13.44 -14.41 -12.28
N GLY A 21 -12.21 -14.13 -11.87
CA GLY A 21 -11.41 -14.99 -10.99
C GLY A 21 -11.66 -14.76 -9.50
N SER A 22 -11.12 -15.66 -8.68
CA SER A 22 -11.13 -15.53 -7.22
C SER A 22 -10.34 -14.31 -6.75
N VAL A 23 -10.73 -13.73 -5.60
CA VAL A 23 -9.98 -12.68 -4.90
C VAL A 23 -8.57 -13.15 -4.53
N GLU A 24 -8.38 -14.43 -4.25
CA GLU A 24 -7.07 -15.03 -3.97
C GLU A 24 -6.07 -14.85 -5.12
N SER A 25 -6.54 -14.70 -6.36
CA SER A 25 -5.65 -14.44 -7.51
C SER A 25 -5.06 -13.03 -7.51
N VAL A 26 -5.64 -12.10 -6.76
CA VAL A 26 -5.23 -10.68 -6.74
C VAL A 26 -4.64 -10.21 -5.41
N VAL A 27 -4.74 -11.02 -4.33
CA VAL A 27 -4.20 -10.69 -3.00
C VAL A 27 -3.15 -11.70 -2.54
N THR A 28 -2.30 -11.29 -1.61
CA THR A 28 -1.36 -12.18 -0.93
C THR A 28 -2.14 -13.13 -0.03
N HIS A 29 -1.93 -14.44 -0.20
CA HIS A 29 -2.65 -15.47 0.54
C HIS A 29 -2.21 -15.54 2.01
N GLY A 30 -3.17 -15.70 2.93
CA GLY A 30 -2.92 -15.73 4.37
C GLY A 30 -1.98 -16.84 4.84
N ALA A 31 -1.97 -18.01 4.19
CA ALA A 31 -1.02 -19.06 4.52
C ALA A 31 0.44 -18.62 4.29
N PHE A 32 0.68 -17.82 3.26
CA PHE A 32 2.01 -17.25 3.00
C PHE A 32 2.38 -16.19 4.05
N LEU A 33 1.42 -15.30 4.38
CA LEU A 33 1.59 -14.33 5.47
C LEU A 33 1.93 -15.02 6.79
N ARG A 34 1.25 -16.14 7.09
CA ARG A 34 1.48 -16.90 8.31
C ARG A 34 2.91 -17.39 8.42
N VAL A 35 3.42 -18.05 7.38
CA VAL A 35 4.79 -18.60 7.40
C VAL A 35 5.81 -17.48 7.61
N VAL A 36 5.65 -16.36 6.91
CA VAL A 36 6.58 -15.23 7.04
C VAL A 36 6.48 -14.58 8.41
N ALA A 37 5.27 -14.44 8.97
CA ALA A 37 5.08 -13.93 10.33
C ALA A 37 5.73 -14.83 11.40
N ASP A 38 5.63 -16.18 11.27
CA ASP A 38 6.30 -17.12 12.15
C ASP A 38 7.83 -16.90 12.15
N TYR A 39 8.45 -16.76 10.96
CA TYR A 39 9.88 -16.48 10.85
C TYR A 39 10.26 -15.08 11.35
N ALA A 40 9.42 -14.09 11.12
CA ALA A 40 9.64 -12.75 11.66
C ALA A 40 9.68 -12.77 13.19
N TRP A 41 8.71 -13.43 13.83
CA TRP A 41 8.69 -13.61 15.29
C TRP A 41 9.89 -14.39 15.83
N LEU A 42 10.35 -15.42 15.13
CA LEU A 42 11.57 -16.14 15.50
C LEU A 42 12.80 -15.22 15.46
N ALA A 43 12.85 -14.28 14.53
CA ALA A 43 13.99 -13.38 14.35
C ALA A 43 14.01 -12.23 15.37
N VAL A 44 12.85 -11.68 15.75
CA VAL A 44 12.77 -10.53 16.67
C VAL A 44 12.56 -10.93 18.13
N GLY A 45 12.12 -12.13 18.38
CA GLY A 45 11.83 -12.63 19.73
C GLY A 45 10.63 -11.93 20.38
N ARG A 46 10.37 -12.25 21.66
CA ARG A 46 9.21 -11.71 22.40
C ARG A 46 9.30 -10.22 22.71
N ASN A 47 10.49 -9.63 22.65
CA ASN A 47 10.73 -8.21 22.90
C ASN A 47 10.64 -7.35 21.63
N GLY A 48 10.50 -7.99 20.48
CA GLY A 48 10.29 -7.32 19.18
C GLY A 48 8.82 -7.13 18.84
N SER A 49 8.57 -6.60 17.66
CA SER A 49 7.22 -6.43 17.12
C SER A 49 7.13 -6.85 15.65
N VAL A 50 5.97 -7.39 15.27
CA VAL A 50 5.64 -7.73 13.89
C VAL A 50 4.34 -7.03 13.52
N VAL A 51 4.35 -6.31 12.42
CA VAL A 51 3.24 -5.48 11.94
C VAL A 51 2.88 -5.88 10.52
N ILE A 52 1.61 -6.10 10.24
CA ILE A 52 1.08 -6.16 8.86
C ILE A 52 0.63 -4.75 8.50
N ALA A 53 1.21 -4.14 7.47
CA ALA A 53 0.87 -2.78 7.04
C ALA A 53 0.63 -2.72 5.53
N GLU A 54 -0.49 -2.11 5.12
CA GLU A 54 -0.88 -1.97 3.72
C GLU A 54 -1.74 -0.73 3.53
N ALA A 55 -1.55 -0.03 2.40
CA ALA A 55 -2.52 0.91 1.87
C ALA A 55 -3.11 0.32 0.58
N PRO A 56 -4.21 -0.43 0.65
CA PRO A 56 -4.89 -0.94 -0.54
C PRO A 56 -5.47 0.20 -1.40
N GLN A 57 -6.14 -0.13 -2.49
CA GLN A 57 -6.82 0.87 -3.30
C GLN A 57 -7.93 1.57 -2.50
N GLN A 58 -8.23 2.83 -2.81
CA GLN A 58 -9.17 3.64 -2.03
C GLN A 58 -10.55 3.02 -1.90
N ASP A 59 -11.04 2.30 -2.94
CA ASP A 59 -12.32 1.59 -2.96
C ASP A 59 -12.30 0.23 -2.26
N CYS A 60 -11.18 -0.18 -1.69
CA CYS A 60 -11.07 -1.46 -1.01
C CYS A 60 -11.72 -1.42 0.37
N LYS A 61 -12.66 -2.34 0.64
CA LYS A 61 -13.23 -2.53 1.97
C LYS A 61 -12.27 -3.36 2.81
N TRP A 62 -11.62 -2.70 3.79
CA TRP A 62 -10.56 -3.32 4.60
C TRP A 62 -11.03 -4.58 5.32
N ALA A 63 -12.19 -4.54 5.97
CA ALA A 63 -12.73 -5.70 6.70
C ALA A 63 -12.89 -6.93 5.80
N ILE A 64 -13.37 -6.73 4.56
CA ILE A 64 -13.60 -7.83 3.61
C ILE A 64 -12.27 -8.42 3.12
N VAL A 65 -11.32 -7.58 2.72
CA VAL A 65 -10.02 -8.08 2.23
C VAL A 65 -9.19 -8.72 3.34
N SER A 66 -9.28 -8.23 4.57
CA SER A 66 -8.69 -8.82 5.78
C SER A 66 -9.21 -10.23 6.04
N GLU A 67 -10.53 -10.43 5.93
CA GLU A 67 -11.17 -11.73 6.07
C GLU A 67 -10.66 -12.71 5.00
N TYR A 68 -10.63 -12.32 3.72
CA TYR A 68 -10.09 -13.14 2.63
C TYR A 68 -8.62 -13.51 2.85
N ALA A 69 -7.80 -12.55 3.27
CA ALA A 69 -6.40 -12.78 3.56
C ALA A 69 -6.18 -13.55 4.87
N GLY A 70 -7.24 -13.78 5.66
CA GLY A 70 -7.19 -14.49 6.93
C GLY A 70 -6.40 -13.76 8.01
N ILE A 71 -6.33 -12.42 7.94
CA ILE A 71 -5.54 -11.59 8.88
C ILE A 71 -6.07 -11.73 10.29
N ASP A 72 -7.38 -11.69 10.50
CA ASP A 72 -7.99 -11.84 11.83
C ASP A 72 -7.62 -13.18 12.47
N ARG A 73 -7.60 -14.26 11.67
CA ARG A 73 -7.16 -15.59 12.14
C ARG A 73 -5.68 -15.60 12.51
N LEU A 74 -4.84 -14.81 11.83
CA LEU A 74 -3.43 -14.66 12.20
C LEU A 74 -3.28 -13.89 13.50
N VAL A 75 -4.00 -12.80 13.68
CA VAL A 75 -4.01 -12.02 14.94
C VAL A 75 -4.40 -12.93 16.11
N ASP A 76 -5.51 -13.66 15.99
CA ASP A 76 -5.98 -14.60 17.00
C ASP A 76 -4.97 -15.72 17.28
N HIS A 77 -4.30 -16.22 16.23
CA HIS A 77 -3.30 -17.26 16.38
C HIS A 77 -2.12 -16.78 17.22
N PHE A 78 -1.54 -15.62 16.90
CA PHE A 78 -0.40 -15.07 17.63
C PHE A 78 -0.80 -14.61 19.04
N ALA A 79 -2.03 -14.09 19.22
CA ALA A 79 -2.55 -13.74 20.55
C ALA A 79 -2.59 -14.95 21.49
N ARG A 80 -3.00 -16.13 21.00
CA ARG A 80 -2.96 -17.38 21.80
C ARG A 80 -1.55 -17.80 22.18
N MET A 81 -0.52 -17.35 21.47
CA MET A 81 0.90 -17.57 21.81
C MET A 81 1.48 -16.47 22.72
N GLY A 82 0.64 -15.50 23.13
CA GLY A 82 1.07 -14.33 23.92
C GLY A 82 1.90 -13.33 23.11
N LEU A 83 1.66 -13.25 21.78
CA LEU A 83 2.30 -12.32 20.85
C LEU A 83 1.24 -11.40 20.23
N THR A 84 1.56 -10.11 20.09
CA THR A 84 0.64 -9.13 19.52
C THR A 84 1.02 -8.83 18.08
N LEU A 85 0.29 -9.40 17.11
CA LEU A 85 0.44 -9.05 15.71
C LEU A 85 -0.35 -7.77 15.44
N GLU A 86 0.37 -6.66 15.19
CA GLU A 86 -0.25 -5.39 14.82
C GLU A 86 -0.72 -5.43 13.35
N VAL A 87 -1.83 -4.73 13.06
CA VAL A 87 -2.38 -4.62 11.71
C VAL A 87 -2.75 -3.16 11.45
N VAL A 88 -2.24 -2.60 10.35
CA VAL A 88 -2.39 -1.18 10.02
C VAL A 88 -2.93 -1.02 8.59
N ASP A 89 -4.13 -0.42 8.47
CA ASP A 89 -4.57 0.20 7.22
C ASP A 89 -3.93 1.58 7.12
N ILE A 90 -2.96 1.71 6.24
CA ILE A 90 -2.17 2.95 6.08
C ILE A 90 -2.98 4.07 5.41
N ARG A 91 -4.12 3.78 4.78
CA ARG A 91 -4.90 4.78 4.05
C ARG A 91 -5.47 5.85 4.97
N ARG A 92 -5.54 7.07 4.46
CA ARG A 92 -6.18 8.22 5.11
C ARG A 92 -7.67 8.33 4.77
N GLU A 93 -8.11 7.70 3.70
CA GLU A 93 -9.50 7.69 3.25
C GLU A 93 -9.89 6.38 2.57
N GLU A 94 -11.18 6.09 2.60
CA GLU A 94 -11.83 5.05 1.82
C GLU A 94 -12.94 5.70 0.99
N VAL A 95 -13.14 5.23 -0.24
CA VAL A 95 -14.19 5.74 -1.13
C VAL A 95 -15.18 4.64 -1.51
N ASP A 96 -16.41 5.07 -1.77
CA ASP A 96 -17.43 4.24 -2.40
C ASP A 96 -17.50 4.58 -3.89
N LEU A 97 -17.42 3.54 -4.73
CA LEU A 97 -17.54 3.68 -6.18
C LEU A 97 -18.82 3.03 -6.68
N VAL A 98 -19.57 3.76 -7.50
CA VAL A 98 -20.68 3.22 -8.29
C VAL A 98 -20.37 3.56 -9.76
N ASP A 99 -20.27 2.55 -10.61
CA ASP A 99 -19.94 2.68 -12.03
C ASP A 99 -18.66 3.52 -12.30
N GLY A 100 -17.67 3.40 -11.40
CA GLY A 100 -16.41 4.14 -11.47
C GLY A 100 -16.48 5.58 -10.98
N ILE A 101 -17.64 6.01 -10.46
CA ILE A 101 -17.86 7.35 -9.90
C ILE A 101 -17.78 7.27 -8.37
N ILE A 102 -17.01 8.19 -7.76
CA ILE A 102 -16.96 8.33 -6.30
C ILE A 102 -18.27 8.93 -5.81
N VAL A 103 -19.03 8.17 -5.04
CA VAL A 103 -20.33 8.59 -4.46
C VAL A 103 -20.24 8.83 -2.95
N GLY A 104 -19.19 8.41 -2.30
CA GLY A 104 -18.98 8.59 -0.87
C GLY A 104 -17.51 8.55 -0.50
N ARG A 105 -17.16 9.20 0.63
CA ARG A 105 -15.82 9.22 1.22
C ARG A 105 -15.91 9.09 2.74
N VAL A 106 -15.01 8.31 3.30
CA VAL A 106 -14.84 8.14 4.73
C VAL A 106 -13.39 8.41 5.09
N THR A 107 -13.16 9.32 6.05
CA THR A 107 -11.83 9.52 6.63
C THR A 107 -11.49 8.34 7.53
N LEU A 108 -10.32 7.76 7.32
CA LEU A 108 -9.79 6.66 8.11
C LEU A 108 -8.80 7.18 9.17
N PRO A 109 -8.57 6.43 10.24
CA PRO A 109 -7.56 6.77 11.26
C PRO A 109 -6.15 6.92 10.67
N GLY A 110 -5.85 6.13 9.63
CA GLY A 110 -4.55 6.11 9.00
C GLY A 110 -3.47 5.39 9.81
N ASP A 111 -2.23 5.68 9.48
CA ASP A 111 -1.08 5.15 10.20
C ASP A 111 -1.01 5.75 11.62
N PRO A 112 -1.05 4.95 12.69
CA PRO A 112 -0.97 5.45 14.07
C PRO A 112 0.37 6.12 14.40
N ALA A 113 1.46 5.79 13.67
CA ALA A 113 2.75 6.47 13.78
C ALA A 113 2.83 7.76 12.94
N GLY A 114 1.81 8.03 12.12
CA GLY A 114 1.78 9.17 11.21
C GLY A 114 2.46 8.91 9.87
N TYR A 115 2.81 10.01 9.20
CA TYR A 115 3.38 9.96 7.86
C TYR A 115 4.56 10.92 7.74
N ARG A 116 5.47 10.58 6.85
CA ARG A 116 6.60 11.44 6.46
C ARG A 116 6.50 11.80 5.00
N VAL A 117 6.68 13.08 4.69
CA VAL A 117 6.90 13.53 3.32
C VAL A 117 8.33 13.19 2.93
N VAL A 118 8.48 12.41 1.88
CA VAL A 118 9.77 12.05 1.29
C VAL A 118 9.83 12.68 -0.08
N ASP A 119 10.72 13.65 -0.27
CA ASP A 119 11.00 14.26 -1.57
C ASP A 119 12.23 13.59 -2.18
N LEU A 120 12.06 12.99 -3.35
CA LEU A 120 13.15 12.40 -4.12
C LEU A 120 13.82 13.43 -5.05
N GLY A 121 13.20 14.57 -5.28
CA GLY A 121 13.73 15.63 -6.15
C GLY A 121 14.25 15.05 -7.47
N ASP A 122 15.48 15.39 -7.82
CA ASP A 122 16.16 14.92 -9.04
C ASP A 122 16.54 13.43 -9.03
N LEU A 123 16.44 12.74 -7.89
CA LEU A 123 16.65 11.28 -7.81
C LEU A 123 15.43 10.49 -8.32
N SER A 124 14.31 11.17 -8.55
CA SER A 124 13.13 10.53 -9.12
C SER A 124 13.26 10.32 -10.62
N PHE A 125 12.87 9.14 -11.12
CA PHE A 125 12.76 8.89 -12.55
C PHE A 125 11.78 9.84 -13.27
N PHE A 126 10.87 10.48 -12.55
CA PHE A 126 10.01 11.51 -13.13
C PHE A 126 10.79 12.75 -13.56
N SER A 127 11.89 13.09 -12.88
CA SER A 127 12.78 14.20 -13.28
C SER A 127 13.48 13.94 -14.62
N GLU A 128 13.82 12.67 -14.89
CA GLU A 128 14.46 12.27 -16.15
C GLU A 128 13.46 12.12 -17.30
N SER A 129 12.16 11.91 -16.99
CA SER A 129 11.15 11.56 -17.99
C SER A 129 10.79 12.70 -18.94
N GLY A 130 11.07 13.96 -18.59
CA GLY A 130 10.64 15.15 -19.32
C GLY A 130 9.12 15.37 -19.34
N LEU A 131 8.36 14.63 -18.55
CA LEU A 131 6.90 14.74 -18.49
C LEU A 131 6.48 15.98 -17.70
N ASP A 132 5.46 16.68 -18.21
CA ASP A 132 4.84 17.82 -17.51
C ASP A 132 3.97 17.30 -16.35
N ALA A 133 4.31 17.72 -15.12
CA ALA A 133 3.57 17.35 -13.91
C ALA A 133 2.09 17.76 -13.95
N LYS A 134 1.72 18.79 -14.71
CA LYS A 134 0.31 19.18 -14.92
C LYS A 134 -0.51 18.10 -15.65
N ARG A 135 0.15 17.18 -16.32
CA ARG A 135 -0.49 16.04 -17.01
C ARG A 135 -0.64 14.83 -16.09
N PHE A 136 -0.01 14.81 -14.91
CA PHE A 136 -0.11 13.72 -13.97
C PHE A 136 -1.52 13.61 -13.39
N ARG A 137 -1.95 12.37 -13.17
CA ARG A 137 -3.24 12.03 -12.57
C ARG A 137 -3.02 10.99 -11.48
N GLY A 138 -3.57 11.28 -10.30
CA GLY A 138 -3.58 10.39 -9.15
C GLY A 138 -4.78 9.43 -9.17
N ALA A 139 -5.31 9.17 -8.00
CA ALA A 139 -6.45 8.28 -7.81
C ALA A 139 -7.80 9.01 -7.85
N ASP A 140 -7.82 10.32 -7.65
CA ASP A 140 -9.01 11.18 -7.64
C ASP A 140 -9.21 11.93 -8.96
N TYR A 141 -10.33 12.64 -9.06
CA TYR A 141 -10.67 13.50 -10.21
C TYR A 141 -9.87 14.79 -10.23
N ASP A 142 -9.52 15.33 -9.04
CA ASP A 142 -8.68 16.52 -8.93
C ASP A 142 -7.21 16.16 -9.15
N PRO A 143 -6.59 16.66 -10.25
CA PRO A 143 -5.17 16.47 -10.50
C PRO A 143 -4.28 17.38 -9.66
N GLY A 144 -4.85 18.37 -8.98
CA GLY A 144 -4.13 19.39 -8.23
C GLY A 144 -3.11 18.80 -7.24
N PRO A 145 -3.52 17.90 -6.31
CA PRO A 145 -2.61 17.30 -5.36
C PRO A 145 -1.44 16.56 -6.03
N THR A 146 -1.71 15.74 -7.06
CA THR A 146 -0.65 15.02 -7.78
C THR A 146 0.33 15.99 -8.46
N SER A 147 -0.20 17.02 -9.12
CA SER A 147 0.61 18.01 -9.83
C SER A 147 1.45 18.85 -8.86
N GLU A 148 0.89 19.24 -7.72
CA GLU A 148 1.56 20.03 -6.69
C GLU A 148 2.80 19.30 -6.14
N HIS A 149 2.66 18.01 -5.85
CA HIS A 149 3.72 17.20 -5.25
C HIS A 149 4.77 16.71 -6.26
N HIS A 150 4.56 16.93 -7.57
CA HIS A 150 5.49 16.51 -8.63
C HIS A 150 5.88 17.66 -9.57
N SER A 151 5.91 18.90 -9.08
CA SER A 151 6.28 20.08 -9.86
C SER A 151 7.40 20.88 -9.21
N ASN A 152 8.03 21.77 -9.99
CA ASN A 152 9.09 22.66 -9.51
C ASN A 152 10.29 21.93 -8.89
N GLY A 153 10.70 20.81 -9.48
CA GLY A 153 11.82 20.01 -8.99
C GLY A 153 11.50 19.10 -7.81
N ARG A 154 10.25 19.09 -7.34
CA ARG A 154 9.78 18.18 -6.28
C ARG A 154 9.27 16.87 -6.87
N ASN A 155 9.47 15.79 -6.12
CA ASN A 155 8.87 14.47 -6.33
C ASN A 155 8.57 13.87 -4.97
N GLU A 156 7.47 14.35 -4.37
CA GLU A 156 7.09 14.08 -2.98
C GLU A 156 6.11 12.91 -2.85
N TYR A 157 6.35 12.10 -1.84
CA TYR A 157 5.53 10.94 -1.46
C TYR A 157 5.19 11.01 0.01
N LEU A 158 3.94 10.63 0.36
CA LEU A 158 3.48 10.59 1.76
C LEU A 158 3.64 9.17 2.31
N ILE A 159 4.79 8.85 2.86
CA ILE A 159 5.15 7.50 3.29
C ILE A 159 4.75 7.25 4.75
N SER A 160 4.20 6.06 5.02
CA SER A 160 3.89 5.56 6.36
C SER A 160 5.11 5.58 7.27
N GLU A 161 4.99 6.22 8.44
CA GLU A 161 6.05 6.23 9.44
C GLU A 161 6.22 4.85 10.10
N THR A 162 5.14 4.07 10.23
CA THR A 162 5.22 2.66 10.65
C THR A 162 6.17 1.85 9.77
N VAL A 163 6.17 2.10 8.45
CA VAL A 163 7.06 1.44 7.51
C VAL A 163 8.48 1.99 7.60
N LEU A 164 8.64 3.34 7.59
CA LEU A 164 9.95 3.98 7.59
C LEU A 164 10.75 3.77 8.87
N SER A 165 10.08 3.66 10.02
CA SER A 165 10.73 3.46 11.32
C SER A 165 11.01 1.99 11.66
N SER A 166 10.64 1.06 10.79
CA SER A 166 10.91 -0.37 11.01
C SER A 166 12.36 -0.74 10.71
N ASP A 167 12.87 -1.76 11.43
CA ASP A 167 14.22 -2.30 11.18
C ASP A 167 14.28 -3.13 9.91
N LEU A 168 13.14 -3.72 9.49
CA LEU A 168 13.03 -4.55 8.30
C LEU A 168 11.63 -4.49 7.71
N VAL A 169 11.53 -4.28 6.42
CA VAL A 169 10.30 -4.43 5.63
C VAL A 169 10.40 -5.69 4.78
N ILE A 170 9.50 -6.63 4.98
CA ILE A 170 9.37 -7.83 4.14
C ILE A 170 8.24 -7.60 3.14
N ASN A 171 8.61 -7.36 1.90
CA ASN A 171 7.69 -7.09 0.81
C ASN A 171 7.14 -8.42 0.24
N LEU A 172 5.83 -8.63 0.36
CA LEU A 172 5.12 -9.86 0.01
C LEU A 172 4.15 -9.63 -1.17
N PRO A 173 4.68 -9.42 -2.38
CA PRO A 173 3.87 -9.10 -3.55
C PRO A 173 3.01 -10.27 -4.00
N LYS A 174 1.96 -9.96 -4.77
CA LYS A 174 1.19 -10.93 -5.56
C LYS A 174 1.60 -10.81 -7.02
N LEU A 175 2.12 -11.88 -7.60
CA LEU A 175 2.35 -11.97 -9.04
C LEU A 175 0.99 -12.02 -9.75
N LYS A 176 0.69 -11.00 -10.55
CA LYS A 176 -0.55 -10.89 -11.33
C LYS A 176 -0.37 -9.94 -12.51
N THR A 177 -1.25 -10.05 -13.50
CA THR A 177 -1.33 -9.10 -14.60
C THR A 177 -1.75 -7.71 -14.10
N HIS A 178 -1.36 -6.69 -14.82
CA HIS A 178 -1.71 -5.30 -14.53
C HIS A 178 -2.07 -4.56 -15.81
N LYS A 179 -3.23 -3.88 -15.80
CA LYS A 179 -3.79 -3.21 -17.00
C LYS A 179 -2.85 -2.17 -17.62
N LYS A 180 -2.07 -1.44 -16.81
CA LYS A 180 -1.20 -0.35 -17.28
C LYS A 180 0.28 -0.75 -17.39
N THR A 181 0.79 -1.59 -16.49
CA THR A 181 2.22 -1.93 -16.39
C THR A 181 2.54 -3.36 -16.84
N GLY A 182 1.56 -4.08 -17.41
CA GLY A 182 1.70 -5.47 -17.83
C GLY A 182 1.69 -6.46 -16.66
N VAL A 183 2.53 -6.26 -15.64
CA VAL A 183 2.67 -7.16 -14.50
C VAL A 183 2.77 -6.39 -13.18
N THR A 184 2.24 -6.98 -12.12
CA THR A 184 2.45 -6.54 -10.73
C THR A 184 3.47 -7.44 -10.06
N LEU A 185 4.54 -6.86 -9.53
CA LEU A 185 5.61 -7.53 -8.79
C LEU A 185 6.01 -6.68 -7.55
N ALA A 186 7.22 -6.94 -7.03
CA ALA A 186 7.73 -6.35 -5.80
C ALA A 186 7.74 -4.81 -5.81
N LEU A 187 8.24 -4.17 -6.86
CA LEU A 187 8.30 -2.69 -6.95
C LEU A 187 6.88 -2.09 -6.94
N LYS A 188 5.96 -2.66 -7.74
CA LYS A 188 4.57 -2.18 -7.77
C LYS A 188 3.86 -2.34 -6.43
N ASN A 189 4.21 -3.34 -5.63
CA ASN A 189 3.63 -3.55 -4.31
C ASN A 189 3.97 -2.42 -3.33
N LEU A 190 5.11 -1.76 -3.49
CA LEU A 190 5.54 -0.64 -2.64
C LEU A 190 4.67 0.63 -2.81
N VAL A 191 3.83 0.72 -3.83
CA VAL A 191 2.77 1.75 -3.90
C VAL A 191 1.90 1.74 -2.64
N GLY A 192 1.71 0.58 -2.02
CA GLY A 192 0.91 0.40 -0.81
C GLY A 192 1.57 0.82 0.51
N ILE A 193 2.71 1.51 0.50
CA ILE A 193 3.28 2.18 1.69
C ILE A 193 2.94 3.67 1.74
N ASN A 194 2.24 4.18 0.71
CA ASN A 194 1.82 5.56 0.59
C ASN A 194 0.47 5.79 1.27
N GLY A 195 0.41 6.75 2.17
CA GLY A 195 -0.81 7.11 2.90
C GLY A 195 -1.84 7.85 2.06
N ASP A 196 -1.41 8.51 0.97
CA ASP A 196 -2.30 9.25 0.09
C ASP A 196 -2.05 8.89 -1.37
N LYS A 197 -3.05 8.30 -2.01
CA LYS A 197 -2.97 7.87 -3.42
C LYS A 197 -3.03 9.03 -4.40
N ASN A 198 -3.46 10.22 -3.96
CA ASN A 198 -3.51 11.41 -4.80
C ASN A 198 -2.14 12.06 -4.98
N TRP A 199 -1.15 11.69 -4.14
CA TRP A 199 0.24 12.11 -4.34
C TRP A 199 0.99 11.23 -5.35
N LEU A 200 0.38 10.13 -5.81
CA LEU A 200 1.03 9.17 -6.70
C LEU A 200 0.64 9.43 -8.17
N PRO A 201 1.57 9.80 -9.05
CA PRO A 201 1.32 9.81 -10.48
C PRO A 201 0.98 8.40 -10.96
N HIS A 202 -0.29 8.16 -11.25
CA HIS A 202 -0.79 6.85 -11.68
C HIS A 202 -0.85 6.71 -13.20
N HIS A 203 -1.03 7.83 -13.91
CA HIS A 203 -0.96 7.95 -15.35
C HIS A 203 -0.80 9.42 -15.76
N THR A 204 -0.53 9.66 -17.03
CA THR A 204 -0.54 10.99 -17.65
C THR A 204 -1.72 11.12 -18.59
N LEU A 205 -2.27 12.32 -18.71
CA LEU A 205 -3.25 12.65 -19.76
C LEU A 205 -2.57 12.87 -21.11
N GLY A 206 -3.27 12.44 -22.16
CA GLY A 206 -2.85 12.64 -23.54
C GLY A 206 -1.77 11.66 -24.01
N ASN A 207 -1.52 11.66 -25.32
CA ASN A 207 -0.40 10.95 -25.90
C ASN A 207 0.89 11.72 -25.58
N PRO A 208 2.04 11.07 -25.31
CA PRO A 208 3.34 11.74 -25.21
C PRO A 208 3.72 12.57 -26.44
N GLU A 209 3.12 12.28 -27.60
CA GLU A 209 3.36 12.95 -28.87
C GLU A 209 2.37 14.11 -29.17
N GLU A 210 1.40 14.36 -28.29
CA GLU A 210 0.51 15.52 -28.31
C GLU A 210 0.97 16.55 -27.25
#